data_c95cfb8aa37641751d0546e4a0b7caba
#
_entry.id   c95cfb8aa37641751d0546e4a0b7caba
#
_cell.length_a   1.000
_cell.length_b   1.000
_cell.length_c   1.000
_cell.angle_alpha   90.00
_cell.angle_beta   90.00
_cell.angle_gamma   90.00
#
_symmetry.space_group_name_H-M   'P 1'
#
loop_
_entity.id
_entity.type
_entity.pdbx_description
1 polymer ?
#
loop_
_entity_poly.entity_id
_entity_poly.type
_entity_poly.pdbx_seq_one_letter_code
_entity_poly.pdbx_strand_id
1 'polypeptide(L)'
;MWTIFTRDIRKIRTNVIALIVVLGVTVVPCLYAWFNIAASWDPYGNTGNLKVAVASVDEGYTGNLIPLQLNLGDQVLSALRENTQLNWVFMTKSKAMKGVKSGEYYAAIVIPEDFSTNLMSVFSSDIKKPEITYYSNAKENAIAPKVTDKGATAVQTQVNEVFIETISD
;
A
#
# COMPACT_ATOMS: atom_id res chain seq x y z
N MET A 1 16.50 -24.28 -48.27
CA MET A 1 16.16 -23.98 -46.87
C MET A 1 15.06 -24.89 -46.30
N TRP A 2 13.91 -24.99 -46.93
CA TRP A 2 12.79 -25.81 -46.45
C TRP A 2 13.12 -27.30 -46.26
N THR A 3 13.93 -27.88 -47.14
CA THR A 3 14.36 -29.30 -47.10
C THR A 3 15.27 -29.60 -45.90
N ILE A 4 16.08 -28.63 -45.46
CA ILE A 4 16.97 -28.78 -44.29
C ILE A 4 16.09 -28.75 -43.03
N PHE A 5 15.18 -27.79 -42.94
CA PHE A 5 14.26 -27.63 -41.82
C PHE A 5 13.40 -28.89 -41.59
N THR A 6 12.79 -29.43 -42.66
CA THR A 6 11.97 -30.64 -42.53
C THR A 6 12.78 -31.87 -42.11
N ARG A 7 14.04 -31.97 -42.60
CA ARG A 7 14.96 -33.04 -42.21
C ARG A 7 15.35 -32.93 -40.73
N ASP A 8 15.61 -31.74 -40.24
CA ASP A 8 16.03 -31.52 -38.84
C ASP A 8 14.85 -31.77 -37.88
N ILE A 9 13.65 -31.35 -38.22
CA ILE A 9 12.43 -31.69 -37.46
C ILE A 9 12.23 -33.22 -37.39
N ARG A 10 12.43 -33.90 -38.52
CA ARG A 10 12.31 -35.37 -38.56
C ARG A 10 13.34 -36.04 -37.65
N LYS A 11 14.62 -35.56 -37.61
CA LYS A 11 15.66 -36.06 -36.73
C LYS A 11 15.34 -35.86 -35.29
N ILE A 12 14.81 -34.71 -34.92
CA ILE A 12 14.37 -34.39 -33.51
C ILE A 12 13.26 -35.34 -33.09
N ARG A 13 12.26 -35.56 -33.93
CA ARG A 13 11.11 -36.44 -33.63
C ARG A 13 11.48 -37.91 -33.47
N THR A 14 12.56 -38.37 -34.17
CA THR A 14 13.02 -39.78 -34.14
C THR A 14 14.04 -40.01 -33.02
N ASN A 15 14.60 -38.97 -32.42
CA ASN A 15 15.57 -39.09 -31.35
C ASN A 15 14.96 -38.62 -30.03
N VAL A 16 14.67 -39.56 -29.13
CA VAL A 16 14.01 -39.28 -27.83
C VAL A 16 14.81 -38.30 -26.99
N ILE A 17 16.14 -38.38 -26.99
CA ILE A 17 16.98 -37.46 -26.22
C ILE A 17 16.90 -36.05 -26.79
N ALA A 18 16.99 -35.90 -28.13
CA ALA A 18 16.85 -34.60 -28.78
C ALA A 18 15.48 -33.99 -28.50
N LEU A 19 14.40 -34.79 -28.49
CA LEU A 19 13.06 -34.36 -28.19
C LEU A 19 12.95 -33.82 -26.75
N ILE A 20 13.48 -34.54 -25.78
CA ILE A 20 13.49 -34.12 -24.37
C ILE A 20 14.25 -32.80 -24.20
N VAL A 21 15.43 -32.67 -24.81
CA VAL A 21 16.23 -31.45 -24.74
C VAL A 21 15.48 -30.25 -25.33
N VAL A 22 14.92 -30.42 -26.54
CA VAL A 22 14.15 -29.33 -27.21
C VAL A 22 12.92 -28.94 -26.40
N LEU A 23 12.16 -29.92 -25.87
CA LEU A 23 11.03 -29.64 -24.98
C LEU A 23 11.48 -28.93 -23.71
N GLY A 24 12.55 -29.38 -23.07
CA GLY A 24 13.07 -28.75 -21.85
C GLY A 24 13.47 -27.28 -22.09
N VAL A 25 14.25 -27.02 -23.15
CA VAL A 25 14.70 -25.66 -23.50
C VAL A 25 13.55 -24.76 -23.90
N THR A 26 12.45 -25.30 -24.43
CA THR A 26 11.27 -24.50 -24.85
C THR A 26 10.32 -24.30 -23.67
N VAL A 27 9.96 -25.37 -22.96
CA VAL A 27 8.89 -25.35 -21.95
C VAL A 27 9.37 -24.67 -20.67
N VAL A 28 10.60 -24.91 -20.21
CA VAL A 28 11.10 -24.37 -18.95
C VAL A 28 11.14 -22.83 -18.95
N PRO A 29 11.69 -22.13 -19.98
CA PRO A 29 11.65 -20.68 -20.04
C PRO A 29 10.22 -20.12 -20.15
N CYS A 30 9.34 -20.80 -20.90
CA CYS A 30 7.94 -20.40 -21.01
C CYS A 30 7.21 -20.49 -19.67
N LEU A 31 7.41 -21.57 -18.91
CA LEU A 31 6.85 -21.73 -17.57
C LEU A 31 7.41 -20.68 -16.61
N TYR A 32 8.73 -20.45 -16.65
CA TYR A 32 9.34 -19.41 -15.83
C TYR A 32 8.76 -18.03 -16.11
N ALA A 33 8.64 -17.65 -17.38
CA ALA A 33 8.01 -16.39 -17.77
C ALA A 33 6.55 -16.33 -17.32
N TRP A 34 5.79 -17.42 -17.50
CA TRP A 34 4.40 -17.50 -17.09
C TRP A 34 4.25 -17.32 -15.56
N PHE A 35 5.04 -18.02 -14.76
CA PHE A 35 4.99 -17.90 -13.31
C PHE A 35 5.36 -16.49 -12.83
N ASN A 36 6.37 -15.87 -13.46
CA ASN A 36 6.73 -14.48 -13.12
C ASN A 36 5.61 -13.49 -13.49
N ILE A 37 5.01 -13.65 -14.66
CA ILE A 37 3.88 -12.82 -15.09
C ILE A 37 2.68 -13.06 -14.16
N ALA A 38 2.32 -14.30 -13.88
CA ALA A 38 1.20 -14.64 -13.00
C ALA A 38 1.39 -14.10 -11.57
N ALA A 39 2.62 -14.21 -11.03
CA ALA A 39 2.96 -13.69 -9.71
C ALA A 39 2.94 -12.14 -9.65
N SER A 40 3.19 -11.47 -10.77
CA SER A 40 3.23 -10.01 -10.88
C SER A 40 2.00 -9.42 -11.57
N TRP A 41 1.00 -10.25 -11.90
CA TRP A 41 -0.15 -9.83 -12.72
C TRP A 41 -1.00 -8.75 -12.04
N ASP A 42 -1.20 -8.89 -10.74
CA ASP A 42 -1.93 -7.89 -9.95
C ASP A 42 -1.26 -7.70 -8.58
N PRO A 43 -0.16 -6.94 -8.51
CA PRO A 43 0.49 -6.64 -7.23
C PRO A 43 -0.38 -5.77 -6.32
N TYR A 44 -1.44 -5.16 -6.87
CA TYR A 44 -2.35 -4.27 -6.13
C TYR A 44 -3.61 -4.99 -5.63
N GLY A 45 -4.06 -6.05 -6.28
CA GLY A 45 -5.22 -6.85 -5.87
C GLY A 45 -5.00 -7.65 -4.59
N ASN A 46 -3.74 -8.01 -4.29
CA ASN A 46 -3.37 -8.75 -3.08
C ASN A 46 -2.89 -7.88 -1.91
N THR A 47 -3.16 -6.58 -1.94
CA THR A 47 -2.73 -5.65 -0.89
C THR A 47 -3.52 -5.77 0.41
N GLY A 48 -4.68 -6.42 0.41
CA GLY A 48 -5.49 -6.66 1.61
C GLY A 48 -4.77 -7.46 2.73
N ASN A 49 -3.70 -8.18 2.40
CA ASN A 49 -2.87 -8.88 3.38
C ASN A 49 -1.67 -8.05 3.88
N LEU A 50 -1.42 -6.88 3.29
CA LEU A 50 -0.31 -6.02 3.67
C LEU A 50 -0.66 -5.24 4.94
N LYS A 51 0.01 -5.59 6.03
CA LYS A 51 -0.20 -4.95 7.32
C LYS A 51 0.39 -3.56 7.34
N VAL A 52 -0.45 -2.55 7.54
CA VAL A 52 -0.06 -1.15 7.73
C VAL A 52 -0.50 -0.72 9.12
N ALA A 53 0.46 -0.32 9.96
CA ALA A 53 0.17 0.21 11.28
C ALA A 53 -0.37 1.64 11.19
N VAL A 54 -1.39 1.95 11.97
CA VAL A 54 -1.95 3.31 12.05
C VAL A 54 -1.99 3.74 13.52
N ALA A 55 -1.51 4.96 13.77
CA ALA A 55 -1.55 5.58 15.07
C ALA A 55 -2.01 7.03 14.95
N SER A 56 -2.90 7.46 15.84
CA SER A 56 -3.20 8.88 16.05
C SER A 56 -2.63 9.32 17.40
N VAL A 57 -2.03 10.49 17.39
CA VAL A 57 -1.68 11.25 18.59
C VAL A 57 -2.33 12.63 18.55
N ASP A 58 -3.35 12.80 17.69
CA ASP A 58 -4.09 14.05 17.54
C ASP A 58 -4.81 14.43 18.83
N GLU A 59 -4.58 15.64 19.32
CA GLU A 59 -5.21 16.18 20.52
C GLU A 59 -6.61 16.76 20.23
N GLY A 60 -6.99 16.79 18.95
CA GLY A 60 -8.24 17.39 18.50
C GLY A 60 -8.18 18.90 18.36
N TYR A 61 -9.30 19.48 17.98
CA TYR A 61 -9.49 20.92 17.86
C TYR A 61 -10.39 21.44 18.99
N THR A 62 -9.89 22.42 19.73
CA THR A 62 -10.64 23.20 20.70
C THR A 62 -10.47 24.67 20.35
N GLY A 63 -11.36 25.22 19.55
CA GLY A 63 -11.25 26.62 19.11
C GLY A 63 -12.49 27.45 19.42
N ASN A 64 -12.30 28.77 19.47
CA ASN A 64 -13.38 29.72 19.69
C ASN A 64 -14.26 29.96 18.43
N LEU A 65 -13.81 29.52 17.24
CA LEU A 65 -14.53 29.69 15.96
C LEU A 65 -15.72 28.73 15.85
N ILE A 66 -15.55 27.53 16.32
CA ILE A 66 -16.60 26.50 16.42
C ILE A 66 -16.50 25.94 17.84
N PRO A 67 -17.51 26.11 18.73
CA PRO A 67 -17.45 25.63 20.10
C PRO A 67 -17.69 24.11 20.22
N LEU A 68 -17.11 23.36 19.33
CA LEU A 68 -17.15 21.89 19.27
C LEU A 68 -15.75 21.35 19.52
N GLN A 69 -15.66 20.34 20.37
CA GLN A 69 -14.46 19.51 20.47
C GLN A 69 -14.51 18.51 19.32
N LEU A 70 -13.65 18.71 18.32
CA LEU A 70 -13.55 17.84 17.16
C LEU A 70 -12.19 17.13 17.19
N ASN A 71 -12.19 15.79 17.15
CA ASN A 71 -11.01 15.01 16.91
C ASN A 71 -11.12 14.34 15.54
N LEU A 72 -10.62 15.03 14.50
CA LEU A 72 -10.66 14.55 13.12
C LEU A 72 -9.71 13.37 12.90
N GLY A 73 -8.63 13.28 13.70
CA GLY A 73 -7.72 12.14 13.68
C GLY A 73 -8.43 10.84 14.07
N ASP A 74 -9.25 10.86 15.12
CA ASP A 74 -10.03 9.69 15.54
C ASP A 74 -11.14 9.33 14.54
N GLN A 75 -11.74 10.32 13.89
CA GLN A 75 -12.71 10.08 12.82
C GLN A 75 -12.06 9.41 11.62
N VAL A 76 -10.87 9.88 11.21
CA VAL A 76 -10.08 9.24 10.15
C VAL A 76 -9.72 7.80 10.52
N LEU A 77 -9.33 7.53 11.78
CA LEU A 77 -9.08 6.17 12.24
C LEU A 77 -10.34 5.30 12.15
N SER A 78 -11.49 5.84 12.50
CA SER A 78 -12.77 5.12 12.43
C SER A 78 -13.15 4.78 10.99
N ALA A 79 -13.00 5.73 10.06
CA ALA A 79 -13.22 5.51 8.64
C ALA A 79 -12.23 4.49 8.03
N LEU A 80 -10.96 4.50 8.47
CA LEU A 80 -9.98 3.50 8.04
C LEU A 80 -10.30 2.08 8.54
N ARG A 81 -11.03 1.93 9.64
CA ARG A 81 -11.45 0.61 10.11
C ARG A 81 -12.44 -0.08 9.17
N GLU A 82 -13.22 0.71 8.44
CA GLU A 82 -14.18 0.22 7.44
C GLU A 82 -13.50 0.01 6.08
N ASN A 83 -12.30 0.54 5.88
CA ASN A 83 -11.57 0.43 4.63
C ASN A 83 -10.86 -0.93 4.52
N THR A 84 -11.20 -1.69 3.48
CA THR A 84 -10.68 -3.06 3.25
C THR A 84 -9.53 -3.13 2.23
N GLN A 85 -9.02 -1.99 1.76
CA GLN A 85 -7.97 -1.97 0.73
C GLN A 85 -6.61 -2.47 1.24
N LEU A 86 -6.36 -2.31 2.55
CA LEU A 86 -5.16 -2.76 3.25
C LEU A 86 -5.56 -3.42 4.58
N ASN A 87 -4.62 -4.18 5.16
CA ASN A 87 -4.79 -4.71 6.52
C ASN A 87 -4.35 -3.66 7.54
N TRP A 88 -5.29 -2.81 7.93
CA TRP A 88 -5.04 -1.74 8.89
C TRP A 88 -4.92 -2.28 10.32
N VAL A 89 -3.81 -1.99 10.98
CA VAL A 89 -3.56 -2.41 12.36
C VAL A 89 -3.42 -1.16 13.23
N PHE A 90 -4.39 -0.92 14.11
CA PHE A 90 -4.46 0.27 14.94
C PHE A 90 -3.70 0.06 16.25
N MET A 91 -2.79 0.98 16.55
CA MET A 91 -1.93 0.86 17.73
C MET A 91 -1.34 2.22 18.14
N THR A 92 -0.55 2.21 19.21
CA THR A 92 0.18 3.40 19.63
C THR A 92 1.37 3.68 18.70
N LYS A 93 1.74 4.95 18.54
CA LYS A 93 2.90 5.42 17.74
C LYS A 93 4.18 4.62 18.05
N SER A 94 4.46 4.37 19.33
CA SER A 94 5.67 3.63 19.74
C SER A 94 5.68 2.19 19.24
N LYS A 95 4.54 1.48 19.30
CA LYS A 95 4.41 0.11 18.79
C LYS A 95 4.48 0.08 17.26
N ALA A 96 3.82 1.01 16.58
CA ALA A 96 3.84 1.14 15.13
C ALA A 96 5.29 1.32 14.62
N MET A 97 6.05 2.22 15.24
CA MET A 97 7.44 2.48 14.88
C MET A 97 8.36 1.27 15.11
N LYS A 98 8.15 0.53 16.22
CA LYS A 98 8.92 -0.70 16.49
C LYS A 98 8.59 -1.78 15.46
N GLY A 99 7.32 -1.98 15.12
CA GLY A 99 6.88 -2.98 14.16
C GLY A 99 7.39 -2.71 12.74
N VAL A 100 7.46 -1.45 12.31
CA VAL A 100 8.09 -1.11 11.02
C VAL A 100 9.59 -1.38 11.03
N LYS A 101 10.29 -1.05 12.14
CA LYS A 101 11.72 -1.33 12.26
C LYS A 101 12.05 -2.82 12.27
N SER A 102 11.17 -3.65 12.85
CA SER A 102 11.32 -5.11 12.89
C SER A 102 10.84 -5.82 11.62
N GLY A 103 10.24 -5.10 10.66
CA GLY A 103 9.67 -5.71 9.45
C GLY A 103 8.31 -6.39 9.67
N GLU A 104 7.70 -6.26 10.85
CA GLU A 104 6.36 -6.81 11.16
C GLU A 104 5.25 -6.10 10.36
N TYR A 105 5.42 -4.79 10.17
CA TYR A 105 4.53 -3.95 9.35
C TYR A 105 5.29 -3.37 8.17
N TYR A 106 4.65 -3.34 7.02
CA TYR A 106 5.21 -2.75 5.81
C TYR A 106 5.41 -1.24 5.93
N ALA A 107 4.51 -0.60 6.67
CA ALA A 107 4.51 0.83 6.88
C ALA A 107 3.79 1.19 8.17
N ALA A 108 4.02 2.41 8.64
CA ALA A 108 3.23 3.02 9.69
C ALA A 108 2.81 4.43 9.28
N ILE A 109 1.55 4.75 9.52
CA ILE A 109 0.96 6.07 9.34
C ILE A 109 0.72 6.65 10.72
N VAL A 110 1.20 7.86 10.94
CA VAL A 110 1.04 8.58 12.21
C VAL A 110 0.36 9.91 11.95
N ILE A 111 -0.82 10.08 12.54
CA ILE A 111 -1.54 11.34 12.57
C ILE A 111 -0.96 12.15 13.73
N PRO A 112 -0.40 13.37 13.49
CA PRO A 112 0.29 14.16 14.51
C PRO A 112 -0.67 14.82 15.48
N GLU A 113 -0.12 15.38 16.55
CA GLU A 113 -0.85 16.02 17.67
C GLU A 113 -1.69 17.21 17.22
N ASP A 114 -1.19 17.97 16.27
CA ASP A 114 -1.78 19.21 15.76
C ASP A 114 -2.63 19.02 14.48
N PHE A 115 -2.95 17.79 14.13
CA PHE A 115 -3.64 17.47 12.87
C PHE A 115 -5.00 18.17 12.76
N SER A 116 -5.88 17.98 13.74
CA SER A 116 -7.20 18.62 13.76
C SER A 116 -7.10 20.15 13.78
N THR A 117 -6.18 20.70 14.57
CA THR A 117 -5.96 22.15 14.66
C THR A 117 -5.48 22.73 13.33
N ASN A 118 -4.54 22.08 12.66
CA ASN A 118 -4.04 22.52 11.36
C ASN A 118 -5.09 22.38 10.27
N LEU A 119 -5.89 21.31 10.28
CA LEU A 119 -6.98 21.13 9.33
C LEU A 119 -8.05 22.20 9.48
N MET A 120 -8.41 22.54 10.71
CA MET A 120 -9.38 23.61 11.00
C MET A 120 -8.84 25.03 10.80
N SER A 121 -7.53 25.19 10.63
CA SER A 121 -6.93 26.50 10.37
C SER A 121 -7.34 27.11 9.04
N VAL A 122 -7.92 26.32 8.13
CA VAL A 122 -8.50 26.81 6.86
C VAL A 122 -9.57 27.90 7.09
N PHE A 123 -10.21 27.92 8.26
CA PHE A 123 -11.19 28.94 8.66
C PHE A 123 -10.57 30.11 9.44
N SER A 124 -9.24 30.12 9.58
CA SER A 124 -8.50 31.18 10.26
C SER A 124 -7.72 32.05 9.28
N SER A 125 -7.17 33.16 9.78
CA SER A 125 -6.28 34.03 8.98
C SER A 125 -4.88 33.45 8.80
N ASP A 126 -4.50 32.45 9.58
CA ASP A 126 -3.19 31.77 9.53
C ASP A 126 -3.39 30.29 9.15
N ILE A 127 -3.39 30.03 7.84
CA ILE A 127 -3.64 28.68 7.30
C ILE A 127 -2.38 27.83 7.43
N LYS A 128 -2.49 26.74 8.19
CA LYS A 128 -1.44 25.72 8.34
C LYS A 128 -1.85 24.45 7.59
N LYS A 129 -0.88 23.82 6.93
CA LYS A 129 -1.13 22.56 6.23
C LYS A 129 -1.12 21.41 7.23
N PRO A 130 -2.18 20.58 7.28
CA PRO A 130 -2.13 19.34 8.05
C PRO A 130 -1.14 18.38 7.37
N GLU A 131 -0.27 17.77 8.14
CA GLU A 131 0.70 16.79 7.66
C GLU A 131 0.47 15.46 8.35
N ILE A 132 0.48 14.37 7.59
CA ILE A 132 0.45 13.01 8.12
C ILE A 132 1.82 12.40 7.88
N THR A 133 2.42 11.85 8.94
CA THR A 133 3.75 11.28 8.82
C THR A 133 3.67 9.81 8.43
N TYR A 134 4.40 9.47 7.41
CA TYR A 134 4.52 8.12 6.90
C TYR A 134 5.91 7.53 7.16
N TYR A 135 5.96 6.32 7.69
CA TYR A 135 7.19 5.58 7.96
C TYR A 135 7.17 4.26 7.21
N SER A 136 8.24 3.94 6.49
CA SER A 136 8.41 2.66 5.80
C SER A 136 9.84 2.13 5.97
N ASN A 137 9.99 0.80 5.95
CA ASN A 137 11.29 0.16 5.94
C ASN A 137 11.65 -0.29 4.52
N ALA A 138 12.13 0.65 3.71
CA ALA A 138 12.48 0.41 2.31
C ALA A 138 13.70 -0.53 2.14
N LYS A 139 14.50 -0.75 3.20
CA LYS A 139 15.69 -1.63 3.14
C LYS A 139 15.32 -3.10 3.14
N GLU A 140 14.23 -3.47 3.82
CA GLU A 140 13.82 -4.87 3.94
C GLU A 140 12.71 -5.26 2.95
N ASN A 141 12.06 -4.28 2.33
CA ASN A 141 10.93 -4.57 1.46
C ASN A 141 10.88 -3.67 0.21
N ALA A 142 11.18 -4.25 -0.95
CA ALA A 142 11.11 -3.55 -2.24
C ALA A 142 9.68 -3.11 -2.64
N ILE A 143 8.64 -3.70 -1.99
CA ILE A 143 7.23 -3.36 -2.24
C ILE A 143 6.78 -2.18 -1.35
N ALA A 144 7.52 -1.85 -0.29
CA ALA A 144 7.16 -0.79 0.65
C ALA A 144 6.78 0.55 -0.04
N PRO A 145 7.49 1.06 -1.06
CA PRO A 145 7.09 2.30 -1.73
C PRO A 145 5.70 2.23 -2.38
N LYS A 146 5.35 1.08 -2.99
CA LYS A 146 4.04 0.89 -3.65
C LYS A 146 2.89 0.78 -2.63
N VAL A 147 3.15 0.17 -1.48
CA VAL A 147 2.20 0.13 -0.35
C VAL A 147 2.01 1.52 0.23
N THR A 148 3.10 2.32 0.26
CA THR A 148 3.08 3.72 0.66
C THR A 148 2.07 4.52 -0.13
N ASP A 149 2.16 4.48 -1.45
CA ASP A 149 1.30 5.27 -2.34
C ASP A 149 -0.18 4.89 -2.14
N LYS A 150 -0.47 3.59 -2.04
CA LYS A 150 -1.84 3.12 -1.84
C LYS A 150 -2.37 3.47 -0.45
N GLY A 151 -1.55 3.30 0.58
CA GLY A 151 -1.89 3.68 1.95
C GLY A 151 -2.10 5.18 2.11
N ALA A 152 -1.19 5.99 1.56
CA ALA A 152 -1.30 7.44 1.59
C ALA A 152 -2.56 7.93 0.86
N THR A 153 -2.86 7.37 -0.32
CA THR A 153 -4.06 7.69 -1.09
C THR A 153 -5.33 7.33 -0.31
N ALA A 154 -5.38 6.14 0.31
CA ALA A 154 -6.53 5.73 1.12
C ALA A 154 -6.77 6.69 2.29
N VAL A 155 -5.71 7.05 3.01
CA VAL A 155 -5.81 8.01 4.13
C VAL A 155 -6.24 9.40 3.63
N GLN A 156 -5.67 9.88 2.53
CA GLN A 156 -6.05 11.17 1.96
C GLN A 156 -7.53 11.21 1.56
N THR A 157 -8.04 10.13 0.98
CA THR A 157 -9.47 10.01 0.65
C THR A 157 -10.32 10.09 1.91
N GLN A 158 -9.97 9.34 2.96
CA GLN A 158 -10.72 9.34 4.22
C GLN A 158 -10.66 10.70 4.93
N VAL A 159 -9.50 11.37 4.91
CA VAL A 159 -9.38 12.74 5.45
C VAL A 159 -10.31 13.70 4.73
N ASN A 160 -10.35 13.64 3.40
CA ASN A 160 -11.23 14.52 2.61
C ASN A 160 -12.71 14.22 2.88
N GLU A 161 -13.11 12.96 2.95
CA GLU A 161 -14.49 12.55 3.25
C GLU A 161 -14.92 13.03 4.64
N VAL A 162 -14.11 12.73 5.68
CA VAL A 162 -14.37 13.16 7.07
C VAL A 162 -14.45 14.69 7.17
N PHE A 163 -13.53 15.39 6.49
CA PHE A 163 -13.53 16.87 6.50
C PHE A 163 -14.78 17.44 5.87
N ILE A 164 -15.18 16.94 4.69
CA ILE A 164 -16.40 17.40 3.99
C ILE A 164 -17.64 17.12 4.85
N GLU A 165 -17.74 15.95 5.45
CA GLU A 165 -18.86 15.60 6.33
C GLU A 165 -18.94 16.54 7.53
N THR A 166 -17.79 16.76 8.21
CA THR A 166 -17.72 17.63 9.39
C THR A 166 -18.12 19.09 9.12
N ILE A 167 -17.85 19.61 7.91
CA ILE A 167 -18.22 21.01 7.57
C ILE A 167 -19.61 21.13 6.95
N SER A 168 -20.26 20.01 6.62
CA SER A 168 -21.58 20.00 5.99
C SER A 168 -22.72 19.85 7.01
N ASP A 169 -22.41 19.39 8.21
CA ASP A 169 -23.32 19.26 9.36
C ASP A 169 -23.29 20.54 10.24
#